data_ce85f7f1322526d7a2f20488aef6c1f6
#
_entry.id   ce85f7f1322526d7a2f20488aef6c1f6
#
_cell.length_a   1.000
_cell.length_b   1.000
_cell.length_c   1.000
_cell.angle_alpha   90.00
_cell.angle_beta   90.00
_cell.angle_gamma   90.00
#
_symmetry.space_group_name_H-M   'P 1'
#
loop_
_entity.id
_entity.type
_entity.pdbx_description
1 polymer ?
#
loop_
_entity_poly.entity_id
_entity_poly.type
_entity_poly.pdbx_seq_one_letter_code
_entity_poly.pdbx_strand_id
1 'polypeptide(L)'
;MRNAGVHAHFAYTVRVQQNAEFFSTADFIEDADNIYLKRAGLNEDGALYKAYNNTLTGSANSGFEKKNRRDENNSDLQDLINGLAQSGTSLDNFTFDNVNIPMCVNMMAAAAVVRNIDMHRKNWYIYRDTGKSDEWALLPWDLDLSQGRYWRSQFNYFSNLMETNGYIETGGAVRLLAQLYSRRSTRAMFY
;
A
#
# COMPACT_ATOMS: atom_id res chain seq x y z
N MET A 1 -0.44 10.29 -8.48
CA MET A 1 -1.27 9.23 -7.85
C MET A 1 -2.69 9.70 -7.54
N ARG A 2 -2.92 10.75 -6.76
CA ARG A 2 -4.30 11.19 -6.40
C ARG A 2 -5.21 11.43 -7.61
N ASN A 3 -4.72 12.10 -8.64
CA ASN A 3 -5.48 12.32 -9.89
C ASN A 3 -5.79 11.03 -10.67
N ALA A 4 -5.14 9.91 -10.31
CA ALA A 4 -5.42 8.59 -10.83
C ALA A 4 -6.33 7.76 -9.90
N GLY A 5 -7.02 8.41 -8.95
CA GLY A 5 -7.91 7.72 -8.01
C GLY A 5 -7.23 6.91 -6.92
N VAL A 6 -5.92 7.09 -6.72
CA VAL A 6 -5.19 6.43 -5.63
C VAL A 6 -5.24 7.32 -4.39
N HIS A 7 -5.61 6.74 -3.26
CA HIS A 7 -5.71 7.44 -1.97
C HIS A 7 -4.32 7.71 -1.38
N ALA A 8 -3.57 8.61 -2.02
CA ALA A 8 -2.25 9.01 -1.56
C ALA A 8 -2.31 10.19 -0.60
N HIS A 9 -1.34 10.27 0.29
CA HIS A 9 -1.16 11.37 1.24
C HIS A 9 -0.86 12.69 0.55
N PHE A 10 -1.15 13.81 1.21
CA PHE A 10 -0.59 15.10 0.84
C PHE A 10 0.90 15.11 1.18
N ALA A 11 1.70 15.53 0.20
CA ALA A 11 3.11 15.84 0.39
C ALA A 11 3.45 17.10 -0.42
N TYR A 12 4.10 18.05 0.21
CA TYR A 12 4.58 19.27 -0.43
C TYR A 12 5.72 19.90 0.36
N THR A 13 6.61 20.57 -0.34
CA THR A 13 7.74 21.24 0.29
C THR A 13 7.30 22.53 0.97
N VAL A 14 7.74 22.74 2.19
CA VAL A 14 7.50 23.94 3.00
C VAL A 14 8.80 24.67 3.28
N ARG A 15 8.71 25.99 3.39
CA ARG A 15 9.78 26.83 3.91
C ARG A 15 9.70 26.86 5.43
N VAL A 16 10.78 26.45 6.10
CA VAL A 16 10.90 26.52 7.54
C VAL A 16 11.62 27.81 7.94
N GLN A 17 11.07 28.52 8.93
CA GLN A 17 11.69 29.69 9.52
C GLN A 17 11.98 29.43 11.00
N GLN A 18 13.10 29.94 11.48
CA GLN A 18 13.47 29.97 12.89
C GLN A 18 13.84 31.41 13.25
N ASN A 19 13.23 31.98 14.29
CA ASN A 19 13.45 33.37 14.73
C ASN A 19 13.21 34.40 13.60
N ALA A 20 12.17 34.17 12.78
CA ALA A 20 11.81 34.97 11.61
C ALA A 20 12.78 34.95 10.43
N GLU A 21 13.85 34.16 10.51
CA GLU A 21 14.81 33.98 9.43
C GLU A 21 14.63 32.63 8.72
N PHE A 22 15.08 32.53 7.48
CA PHE A 22 15.07 31.27 6.74
C PHE A 22 16.01 30.27 7.44
N PHE A 23 15.47 29.11 7.79
CA PHE A 23 16.24 28.02 8.39
C PHE A 23 16.51 26.88 7.40
N SER A 24 15.46 26.37 6.75
CA SER A 24 15.58 25.25 5.80
C SER A 24 14.33 25.13 4.94
N THR A 25 14.39 24.20 3.99
CA THR A 25 13.19 23.58 3.40
C THR A 25 12.97 22.22 4.02
N ALA A 26 11.72 21.80 4.15
CA ALA A 26 11.33 20.47 4.61
C ALA A 26 10.10 20.01 3.84
N ASP A 27 9.88 18.71 3.78
CA ASP A 27 8.65 18.18 3.20
C ASP A 27 7.61 17.98 4.30
N PHE A 28 6.45 18.61 4.11
CA PHE A 28 5.25 18.29 4.87
C PHE A 28 4.64 17.02 4.29
N ILE A 29 4.39 16.04 5.14
CA ILE A 29 3.72 14.79 4.78
C ILE A 29 2.54 14.61 5.72
N GLU A 30 1.35 14.42 5.14
CA GLU A 30 0.13 14.14 5.89
C GLU A 30 0.27 12.83 6.69
N ASP A 31 -0.06 12.84 7.97
CA ASP A 31 -0.03 11.63 8.80
C ASP A 31 -1.15 10.67 8.38
N ALA A 32 -0.92 9.39 8.58
CA ALA A 32 -1.88 8.33 8.31
C ALA A 32 -2.76 8.10 9.55
N ASP A 33 -3.88 8.80 9.60
CA ASP A 33 -4.84 8.76 10.70
C ASP A 33 -6.29 8.79 10.18
N ASN A 34 -7.25 8.94 11.07
CA ASN A 34 -8.66 9.06 10.73
C ASN A 34 -8.96 10.33 9.92
N ILE A 35 -8.20 11.43 10.11
CA ILE A 35 -8.36 12.67 9.34
C ILE A 35 -7.97 12.43 7.88
N TYR A 36 -6.84 11.73 7.66
CA TYR A 36 -6.43 11.30 6.32
C TYR A 36 -7.50 10.42 5.66
N LEU A 37 -8.03 9.41 6.37
CA LEU A 37 -9.06 8.52 5.83
C LEU A 37 -10.29 9.32 5.39
N LYS A 38 -10.80 10.20 6.25
CA LYS A 38 -11.94 11.08 5.93
C LYS A 38 -11.67 11.97 4.72
N ARG A 39 -10.52 12.63 4.67
CA ARG A 39 -10.13 13.46 3.52
C ARG A 39 -10.04 12.65 2.22
N ALA A 40 -9.55 11.42 2.32
CA ALA A 40 -9.44 10.52 1.17
C ALA A 40 -10.79 9.93 0.71
N GLY A 41 -11.90 10.23 1.41
CA GLY A 41 -13.22 9.68 1.13
C GLY A 41 -13.39 8.24 1.61
N LEU A 42 -12.49 7.78 2.47
CA LEU A 42 -12.54 6.47 3.12
C LEU A 42 -13.29 6.56 4.44
N ASN A 43 -13.66 5.42 4.99
CA ASN A 43 -14.26 5.35 6.32
C ASN A 43 -13.24 5.71 7.39
N GLU A 44 -13.47 6.81 8.12
CA GLU A 44 -12.58 7.29 9.18
C GLU A 44 -12.47 6.32 10.36
N ASP A 45 -13.46 5.46 10.55
CA ASP A 45 -13.48 4.41 11.58
C ASP A 45 -12.91 3.07 11.06
N GLY A 46 -12.50 2.99 9.81
CA GLY A 46 -11.89 1.81 9.22
C GLY A 46 -10.53 1.47 9.84
N ALA A 47 -10.17 0.19 9.89
CA ALA A 47 -8.87 -0.21 10.44
C ALA A 47 -7.73 0.16 9.47
N LEU A 48 -6.64 0.73 10.01
CA LEU A 48 -5.47 1.16 9.22
C LEU A 48 -4.19 0.64 9.84
N TYR A 49 -3.38 -0.06 9.06
CA TYR A 49 -2.11 -0.63 9.46
C TYR A 49 -0.99 -0.17 8.52
N LYS A 50 0.12 0.27 9.10
CA LYS A 50 1.37 0.56 8.38
C LYS A 50 2.25 -0.67 8.32
N ALA A 51 2.64 -1.10 7.13
CA ALA A 51 3.70 -2.09 7.00
C ALA A 51 5.07 -1.44 7.14
N TYR A 52 5.90 -1.97 8.03
CA TYR A 52 7.28 -1.54 8.19
C TYR A 52 8.28 -2.71 8.01
N ASN A 53 7.83 -3.95 8.07
CA ASN A 53 8.66 -5.13 7.76
C ASN A 53 7.81 -6.40 7.54
N ASN A 54 6.77 -6.36 6.73
CA ASN A 54 5.94 -7.53 6.42
C ASN A 54 5.41 -7.46 4.98
N THR A 55 5.04 -8.59 4.41
CA THR A 55 4.48 -8.76 3.06
C THR A 55 3.10 -9.40 3.06
N LEU A 56 2.33 -9.25 4.13
CA LEU A 56 1.09 -9.99 4.42
C LEU A 56 1.33 -11.50 4.57
N THR A 57 2.36 -11.84 5.35
CA THR A 57 2.73 -13.23 5.65
C THR A 57 3.03 -13.41 7.14
N GLY A 58 2.85 -14.63 7.65
CA GLY A 58 3.18 -14.94 9.04
C GLY A 58 2.21 -14.32 10.05
N SER A 59 2.72 -13.56 11.01
CA SER A 59 1.94 -12.98 12.11
C SER A 59 1.59 -11.52 11.87
N ALA A 60 0.32 -11.15 12.08
CA ALA A 60 -0.15 -9.77 12.08
C ALA A 60 0.47 -8.91 13.21
N ASN A 61 1.03 -9.54 14.24
CA ASN A 61 1.71 -8.85 15.34
C ASN A 61 3.20 -8.56 15.04
N SER A 62 3.66 -8.85 13.82
CA SER A 62 5.04 -8.65 13.41
C SER A 62 5.13 -7.88 12.10
N GLY A 63 5.85 -6.77 12.10
CA GLY A 63 6.11 -5.96 10.92
C GLY A 63 4.96 -5.04 10.50
N PHE A 64 3.95 -4.85 11.37
CA PHE A 64 2.86 -3.90 11.22
C PHE A 64 2.73 -2.99 12.44
N GLU A 65 2.31 -1.76 12.20
CA GLU A 65 1.89 -0.78 13.21
C GLU A 65 0.44 -0.42 12.96
N LYS A 66 -0.44 -0.63 13.95
CA LYS A 66 -1.84 -0.22 13.89
C LYS A 66 -1.93 1.30 14.10
N LYS A 67 -2.46 2.04 13.13
CA LYS A 67 -2.47 3.50 13.13
C LYS A 67 -3.69 4.10 13.82
N ASN A 68 -4.82 3.42 13.78
CA ASN A 68 -6.05 3.76 14.49
C ASN A 68 -6.63 2.51 15.20
N ARG A 69 -7.71 2.64 15.97
CA ARG A 69 -8.32 1.52 16.73
C ARG A 69 -7.28 0.74 17.56
N ARG A 70 -6.37 1.46 18.22
CA ARG A 70 -5.18 0.90 18.87
C ARG A 70 -5.49 0.08 20.13
N ASP A 71 -6.67 0.19 20.66
CA ASP A 71 -7.23 -0.59 21.77
C ASP A 71 -7.70 -1.99 21.34
N GLU A 72 -7.83 -2.24 20.04
CA GLU A 72 -8.17 -3.54 19.49
C GLU A 72 -6.92 -4.35 19.15
N ASN A 73 -7.04 -5.69 19.17
CA ASN A 73 -5.98 -6.57 18.69
C ASN A 73 -5.89 -6.56 17.14
N ASN A 74 -4.98 -7.36 16.57
CA ASN A 74 -4.75 -7.46 15.13
C ASN A 74 -5.37 -8.73 14.53
N SER A 75 -6.44 -9.27 15.11
CA SER A 75 -7.06 -10.51 14.63
C SER A 75 -7.64 -10.36 13.23
N ASP A 76 -8.23 -9.21 12.93
CA ASP A 76 -8.77 -8.89 11.60
C ASP A 76 -7.67 -8.93 10.51
N LEU A 77 -6.49 -8.37 10.79
CA LEU A 77 -5.34 -8.45 9.88
C LEU A 77 -4.78 -9.88 9.80
N GLN A 78 -4.83 -10.65 10.89
CA GLN A 78 -4.43 -12.06 10.87
C GLN A 78 -5.37 -12.89 10.00
N ASP A 79 -6.67 -12.61 10.03
CA ASP A 79 -7.66 -13.29 9.19
C ASP A 79 -7.41 -12.99 7.70
N LEU A 80 -7.06 -11.74 7.34
CA LEU A 80 -6.61 -11.42 5.99
C LEU A 80 -5.38 -12.24 5.58
N ILE A 81 -4.33 -12.28 6.43
CA ILE A 81 -3.11 -13.03 6.16
C ILE A 81 -3.40 -14.53 5.96
N ASN A 82 -4.27 -15.10 6.80
CA ASN A 82 -4.67 -16.50 6.71
C ASN A 82 -5.48 -16.78 5.43
N GLY A 83 -6.41 -15.89 5.09
CA GLY A 83 -7.19 -15.99 3.86
C GLY A 83 -6.32 -15.93 2.60
N LEU A 84 -5.36 -15.00 2.57
CA LEU A 84 -4.38 -14.93 1.49
C LEU A 84 -3.39 -16.10 1.46
N ALA A 85 -3.31 -16.93 2.49
CA ALA A 85 -2.49 -18.12 2.52
C ALA A 85 -3.18 -19.35 1.88
N GLN A 86 -4.46 -19.26 1.56
CA GLN A 86 -5.21 -20.30 0.88
C GLN A 86 -4.74 -20.48 -0.56
N SER A 87 -5.29 -21.46 -1.26
CA SER A 87 -4.97 -21.76 -2.66
C SER A 87 -6.21 -22.15 -3.46
N GLY A 88 -6.09 -22.13 -4.79
CA GLY A 88 -7.16 -22.52 -5.70
C GLY A 88 -8.44 -21.71 -5.48
N THR A 89 -9.60 -22.35 -5.63
CA THR A 89 -10.92 -21.73 -5.53
C THR A 89 -11.16 -21.05 -4.16
N SER A 90 -10.63 -21.61 -3.06
CA SER A 90 -10.78 -20.99 -1.74
C SER A 90 -10.10 -19.63 -1.66
N LEU A 91 -8.90 -19.50 -2.22
CA LEU A 91 -8.21 -18.21 -2.33
C LEU A 91 -8.95 -17.24 -3.25
N ASP A 92 -9.53 -17.75 -4.35
CA ASP A 92 -10.29 -16.92 -5.28
C ASP A 92 -11.51 -16.34 -4.60
N ASN A 93 -12.33 -17.18 -3.96
CA ASN A 93 -13.50 -16.73 -3.21
C ASN A 93 -13.13 -15.75 -2.11
N PHE A 94 -12.12 -16.07 -1.28
CA PHE A 94 -11.66 -15.18 -0.23
C PHE A 94 -11.26 -13.81 -0.78
N THR A 95 -10.52 -13.78 -1.89
CA THR A 95 -10.05 -12.53 -2.49
C THR A 95 -11.21 -11.69 -3.02
N PHE A 96 -12.18 -12.32 -3.71
CA PHE A 96 -13.34 -11.60 -4.22
C PHE A 96 -14.29 -11.11 -3.12
N ASP A 97 -14.40 -11.83 -2.01
CA ASP A 97 -15.29 -11.50 -0.91
C ASP A 97 -14.69 -10.47 0.07
N ASN A 98 -13.36 -10.36 0.14
CA ASN A 98 -12.70 -9.59 1.21
C ASN A 98 -11.74 -8.48 0.71
N VAL A 99 -11.52 -8.35 -0.60
CA VAL A 99 -10.55 -7.38 -1.13
C VAL A 99 -11.21 -6.44 -2.10
N ASN A 100 -11.03 -5.14 -1.89
CA ASN A 100 -11.37 -4.12 -2.86
C ASN A 100 -10.38 -4.19 -4.04
N ILE A 101 -10.66 -5.11 -4.96
CA ILE A 101 -9.81 -5.40 -6.11
C ILE A 101 -9.58 -4.16 -6.96
N PRO A 102 -10.60 -3.34 -7.30
CA PRO A 102 -10.39 -2.11 -8.08
C PRO A 102 -9.38 -1.15 -7.43
N MET A 103 -9.48 -0.92 -6.12
CA MET A 103 -8.53 -0.05 -5.40
C MET A 103 -7.11 -0.62 -5.44
N CYS A 104 -6.96 -1.92 -5.21
CA CYS A 104 -5.65 -2.58 -5.22
C CYS A 104 -5.02 -2.57 -6.62
N VAL A 105 -5.80 -2.85 -7.67
CA VAL A 105 -5.34 -2.82 -9.07
C VAL A 105 -4.95 -1.40 -9.47
N ASN A 106 -5.75 -0.39 -9.10
CA ASN A 106 -5.45 1.00 -9.40
C ASN A 106 -4.16 1.47 -8.70
N MET A 107 -3.96 1.09 -7.43
CA MET A 107 -2.71 1.36 -6.72
C MET A 107 -1.52 0.67 -7.39
N MET A 108 -1.66 -0.59 -7.80
CA MET A 108 -0.63 -1.36 -8.49
C MET A 108 -0.25 -0.69 -9.82
N ALA A 109 -1.23 -0.26 -10.62
CA ALA A 109 -1.02 0.45 -11.87
C ALA A 109 -0.29 1.78 -11.64
N ALA A 110 -0.72 2.57 -10.66
CA ALA A 110 -0.08 3.83 -10.33
C ALA A 110 1.35 3.63 -9.83
N ALA A 111 1.62 2.61 -9.02
CA ALA A 111 2.97 2.27 -8.56
C ALA A 111 3.90 1.88 -9.73
N ALA A 112 3.38 1.14 -10.71
CA ALA A 112 4.12 0.80 -11.93
C ALA A 112 4.43 2.04 -12.78
N VAL A 113 3.47 2.93 -13.00
CA VAL A 113 3.66 4.18 -13.77
C VAL A 113 4.72 5.09 -13.14
N VAL A 114 4.70 5.26 -11.83
CA VAL A 114 5.72 6.06 -11.14
C VAL A 114 7.00 5.28 -10.84
N ARG A 115 7.05 4.00 -11.22
CA ARG A 115 8.19 3.11 -10.99
C ARG A 115 8.63 3.09 -9.51
N ASN A 116 7.67 2.89 -8.62
CA ASN A 116 7.94 2.74 -7.19
C ASN A 116 8.45 1.31 -6.92
N ILE A 117 9.76 1.18 -6.80
CA ILE A 117 10.43 -0.11 -6.57
C ILE A 117 10.75 -0.35 -5.08
N ASP A 118 10.45 0.59 -4.19
CA ASP A 118 10.70 0.47 -2.75
C ASP A 118 9.46 0.01 -1.96
N MET A 119 8.37 -0.27 -2.64
CA MET A 119 7.16 -0.84 -2.04
C MET A 119 7.25 -2.37 -1.98
N HIS A 120 7.80 -2.89 -0.88
CA HIS A 120 7.99 -4.32 -0.68
C HIS A 120 7.54 -4.77 0.72
N ARG A 121 8.43 -4.80 1.69
CA ARG A 121 8.11 -5.17 3.08
C ARG A 121 7.62 -3.99 3.91
N LYS A 122 7.72 -2.79 3.36
CA LYS A 122 7.39 -1.50 3.96
C LYS A 122 6.83 -0.57 2.87
N ASN A 123 6.57 0.67 3.24
CA ASN A 123 6.18 1.76 2.35
C ASN A 123 4.78 1.59 1.75
N TRP A 124 3.87 1.00 2.52
CA TRP A 124 2.45 0.90 2.21
C TRP A 124 1.62 0.76 3.49
N TYR A 125 0.35 1.07 3.37
CA TYR A 125 -0.67 0.78 4.38
C TYR A 125 -1.63 -0.27 3.86
N ILE A 126 -2.23 -1.03 4.79
CA ILE A 126 -3.41 -1.85 4.53
C ILE A 126 -4.58 -1.26 5.32
N TYR A 127 -5.67 -1.01 4.63
CA TYR A 127 -6.89 -0.43 5.13
C TYR A 127 -8.03 -1.43 5.02
N ARG A 128 -8.89 -1.50 6.03
CA ARG A 128 -10.14 -2.24 6.00
C ARG A 128 -11.30 -1.27 6.20
N ASP A 129 -12.32 -1.36 5.36
CA ASP A 129 -13.56 -0.57 5.47
C ASP A 129 -14.48 -1.15 6.55
N THR A 130 -13.99 -1.20 7.79
CA THR A 130 -14.60 -1.87 8.92
C THR A 130 -16.03 -1.37 9.21
N GLY A 131 -16.96 -2.29 9.27
CA GLY A 131 -18.36 -1.97 9.56
C GLY A 131 -19.16 -1.41 8.39
N LYS A 132 -18.58 -1.38 7.18
CA LYS A 132 -19.25 -1.04 5.92
C LYS A 132 -19.10 -2.18 4.92
N SER A 133 -18.19 -2.08 3.94
CA SER A 133 -17.96 -3.20 3.02
C SER A 133 -17.11 -4.32 3.63
N ASP A 134 -16.36 -4.03 4.68
CA ASP A 134 -15.36 -4.89 5.31
C ASP A 134 -14.22 -5.33 4.38
N GLU A 135 -14.14 -4.75 3.19
CA GLU A 135 -13.09 -5.03 2.21
C GLU A 135 -11.76 -4.40 2.60
N TRP A 136 -10.69 -5.09 2.21
CA TRP A 136 -9.31 -4.63 2.38
C TRP A 136 -8.76 -3.97 1.12
N ALA A 137 -8.01 -2.88 1.30
CA ALA A 137 -7.34 -2.17 0.22
C ALA A 137 -5.92 -1.74 0.62
N LEU A 138 -5.02 -1.69 -0.37
CA LEU A 138 -3.66 -1.17 -0.18
C LEU A 138 -3.60 0.33 -0.49
N LEU A 139 -2.86 1.07 0.34
CA LEU A 139 -2.65 2.50 0.20
C LEU A 139 -1.14 2.78 0.13
N PRO A 140 -0.69 3.71 -0.74
CA PRO A 140 0.73 4.00 -0.91
C PRO A 140 1.30 4.84 0.23
N TRP A 141 2.57 4.61 0.53
CA TRP A 141 3.38 5.41 1.44
C TRP A 141 4.80 5.54 0.92
N ASP A 142 5.50 6.63 1.29
CA ASP A 142 6.93 6.83 1.09
C ASP A 142 7.37 6.62 -0.37
N LEU A 143 6.97 7.57 -1.23
CA LEU A 143 7.19 7.50 -2.68
C LEU A 143 8.46 8.22 -3.14
N ASP A 144 9.38 8.55 -2.23
CA ASP A 144 10.62 9.28 -2.52
C ASP A 144 11.57 8.49 -3.44
N LEU A 145 11.58 7.16 -3.32
CA LEU A 145 12.32 6.25 -4.20
C LEU A 145 11.48 5.81 -5.41
N SER A 146 10.83 6.77 -6.06
CA SER A 146 10.11 6.57 -7.34
C SER A 146 11.00 6.87 -8.54
N GLN A 147 10.45 6.69 -9.75
CA GLN A 147 11.10 6.97 -11.04
C GLN A 147 12.40 6.15 -11.27
N GLY A 148 12.40 4.92 -10.79
CA GLY A 148 13.54 4.00 -10.95
C GLY A 148 14.68 4.24 -9.96
N ARG A 149 14.51 5.11 -8.97
CA ARG A 149 15.49 5.27 -7.88
C ARG A 149 15.42 4.07 -6.93
N TYR A 150 16.58 3.62 -6.51
CA TYR A 150 16.72 2.50 -5.59
C TYR A 150 17.65 2.85 -4.44
N TRP A 151 17.36 2.35 -3.24
CA TRP A 151 18.10 2.65 -2.01
C TRP A 151 19.61 2.28 -2.04
N ARG A 152 20.03 1.41 -2.98
CA ARG A 152 21.43 1.03 -3.20
C ARG A 152 22.13 1.89 -4.24
N SER A 153 21.70 3.12 -4.49
CA SER A 153 22.28 4.03 -5.49
C SER A 153 22.23 3.49 -6.93
N GLN A 154 21.37 2.55 -7.23
CA GLN A 154 21.13 2.02 -8.56
C GLN A 154 19.89 2.67 -9.17
N PHE A 155 19.93 2.87 -10.46
CA PHE A 155 18.80 3.40 -11.22
C PHE A 155 18.36 2.35 -12.25
N ASN A 156 17.13 1.89 -12.14
CA ASN A 156 16.51 0.92 -13.04
C ASN A 156 15.51 1.61 -13.97
N TYR A 157 15.95 2.58 -14.74
CA TYR A 157 15.06 3.34 -15.62
C TYR A 157 14.45 2.52 -16.75
N PHE A 158 15.10 1.44 -17.17
CA PHE A 158 14.74 0.64 -18.35
C PHE A 158 14.18 -0.75 -18.01
N SER A 159 14.18 -1.16 -16.76
CA SER A 159 13.57 -2.42 -16.40
C SER A 159 12.05 -2.30 -16.46
N ASN A 160 11.42 -3.25 -17.12
CA ASN A 160 9.98 -3.39 -17.06
C ASN A 160 9.62 -3.94 -15.68
N LEU A 161 9.06 -3.11 -14.81
CA LEU A 161 8.64 -3.50 -13.46
C LEU A 161 7.58 -4.61 -13.49
N MET A 162 6.92 -4.80 -14.63
CA MET A 162 5.85 -5.76 -14.82
C MET A 162 6.35 -7.11 -15.34
N GLU A 163 7.46 -7.13 -16.08
CA GLU A 163 7.86 -8.33 -16.83
C GLU A 163 9.11 -9.04 -16.31
N THR A 164 10.04 -8.34 -15.66
CA THR A 164 11.41 -8.90 -15.57
C THR A 164 12.00 -9.00 -14.17
N ASN A 165 11.43 -9.08 -13.17
CA ASN A 165 11.85 -9.06 -11.77
C ASN A 165 11.00 -8.07 -11.00
N GLY A 166 9.85 -7.85 -11.56
CA GLY A 166 8.91 -6.97 -10.95
C GLY A 166 8.72 -7.41 -9.53
N TYR A 167 8.86 -6.51 -8.64
CA TYR A 167 8.51 -6.68 -7.24
C TYR A 167 7.15 -7.38 -7.07
N ILE A 168 6.35 -7.41 -8.12
CA ILE A 168 5.03 -8.00 -8.17
C ILE A 168 5.09 -9.50 -8.51
N GLU A 169 6.00 -9.95 -9.39
CA GLU A 169 6.07 -11.34 -9.84
C GLU A 169 6.96 -12.27 -8.99
N THR A 170 7.98 -11.77 -8.33
CA THR A 170 9.07 -12.62 -7.82
C THR A 170 9.00 -12.95 -6.33
N GLY A 171 7.84 -12.91 -5.71
CA GLY A 171 7.70 -13.28 -4.29
C GLY A 171 8.31 -12.27 -3.30
N GLY A 172 8.91 -11.21 -3.80
CA GLY A 172 9.33 -10.06 -3.02
C GLY A 172 8.19 -9.07 -2.79
N ALA A 173 7.16 -9.13 -3.60
CA ALA A 173 6.02 -8.24 -3.54
C ALA A 173 5.13 -8.49 -2.32
N VAL A 174 4.31 -7.50 -1.99
CA VAL A 174 3.17 -7.69 -1.09
C VAL A 174 2.31 -8.84 -1.63
N ARG A 175 2.09 -9.88 -0.82
CA ARG A 175 1.39 -11.11 -1.24
C ARG A 175 0.10 -10.83 -1.98
N LEU A 176 -0.70 -9.88 -1.50
CA LEU A 176 -1.96 -9.50 -2.14
C LEU A 176 -1.76 -9.04 -3.59
N LEU A 177 -0.81 -8.16 -3.84
CA LEU A 177 -0.54 -7.68 -5.20
C LEU A 177 0.00 -8.77 -6.10
N ALA A 178 0.91 -9.61 -5.60
CA ALA A 178 1.43 -10.76 -6.35
C ALA A 178 0.32 -11.73 -6.77
N GLN A 179 -0.65 -11.99 -5.89
CA GLN A 179 -1.79 -12.84 -6.19
C GLN A 179 -2.74 -12.23 -7.21
N LEU A 180 -3.05 -10.93 -7.08
CA LEU A 180 -3.89 -10.23 -8.06
C LEU A 180 -3.23 -10.22 -9.45
N TYR A 181 -1.93 -9.99 -9.51
CA TYR A 181 -1.18 -9.99 -10.78
C TYR A 181 -1.06 -11.38 -11.41
N SER A 182 -0.93 -12.43 -10.61
CA SER A 182 -0.82 -13.81 -11.11
C SER A 182 -2.10 -14.31 -11.78
N ARG A 183 -3.26 -13.75 -11.44
CA ARG A 183 -4.56 -14.14 -12.00
C ARG A 183 -4.85 -13.42 -13.31
N ARG A 184 -5.25 -14.18 -14.34
CA ARG A 184 -5.53 -13.62 -15.67
C ARG A 184 -6.63 -12.55 -15.63
N SER A 185 -7.69 -12.75 -14.86
CA SER A 185 -8.83 -11.81 -14.75
C SER A 185 -8.43 -10.48 -14.14
N THR A 186 -7.76 -10.48 -12.98
CA THR A 186 -7.34 -9.26 -12.30
C THR A 186 -6.13 -8.60 -12.98
N ARG A 187 -5.24 -9.38 -13.58
CA ARG A 187 -4.16 -8.86 -14.42
C ARG A 187 -4.70 -8.13 -15.66
N ALA A 188 -5.80 -8.60 -16.25
CA ALA A 188 -6.42 -7.91 -17.37
C ALA A 188 -7.04 -6.54 -16.99
N MET A 189 -7.39 -6.32 -15.73
CA MET A 189 -7.84 -5.02 -15.23
C MET A 189 -6.69 -4.01 -15.08
N PHE A 190 -5.47 -4.52 -15.03
CA PHE A 190 -4.26 -3.72 -14.85
C PHE A 190 -3.78 -3.07 -16.17
N TYR A 191 -4.03 -3.69 -17.31
CA TYR A 191 -3.67 -3.18 -18.64
C TYR A 191 -4.80 -2.35 -19.26
#